data_77ec93c3154913694cc939d98165d192
#
_entry.id   77ec93c3154913694cc939d98165d192
#
_cell.length_a   1.000
_cell.length_b   1.000
_cell.length_c   1.000
_cell.angle_alpha   90.00
_cell.angle_beta   90.00
_cell.angle_gamma   90.00
#
_symmetry.space_group_name_H-M   'P 1'
#
loop_
_entity.id
_entity.type
_entity.pdbx_description
1 polymer ?
#
loop_
_entity_poly.entity_id
_entity_poly.type
_entity_poly.pdbx_seq_one_letter_code
_entity_poly.pdbx_strand_id
1 'polypeptide(L)'
;MQNYLLTLAYDGTNYCGFQVQPNGRSVAQTFQDGLEAVLHSRPDIKGCSRADAGVHALGFALNFHAETRIPPEKLPLAINQHLPPDIRVLCARVVPEEFHARYAAHTKTYLYRIHNHPIDSPFDEKYYTRVPRRLDVDAMQRAAEQFVGKHDFLALCAAGSSAAAHGDTVRTITDCHVTRKGDEVDIEVTADGYLYNICLLYTSDAADDK
;
A
#
# COMPACT_ATOMS: atom_id res chain seq x y z
N MET A 1 11.05 1.34 -27.65
CA MET A 1 10.16 1.33 -26.45
C MET A 1 11.05 1.18 -25.23
N GLN A 2 10.82 1.90 -24.13
CA GLN A 2 11.60 1.81 -22.90
C GLN A 2 10.70 1.41 -21.73
N ASN A 3 11.26 0.72 -20.75
CA ASN A 3 10.57 0.35 -19.51
C ASN A 3 10.85 1.42 -18.45
N TYR A 4 9.79 2.04 -17.94
CA TYR A 4 9.86 3.11 -16.95
C TYR A 4 9.35 2.60 -15.60
N LEU A 5 10.16 2.76 -14.55
CA LEU A 5 9.76 2.55 -13.17
C LEU A 5 9.39 3.88 -12.54
N LEU A 6 8.20 3.96 -11.96
CA LEU A 6 7.70 5.12 -11.24
C LEU A 6 7.43 4.77 -9.77
N THR A 7 7.59 5.77 -8.92
CA THR A 7 7.12 5.72 -7.53
C THR A 7 5.98 6.70 -7.37
N LEU A 8 4.85 6.21 -6.85
CA LEU A 8 3.64 6.99 -6.59
C LEU A 8 3.40 7.12 -5.09
N ALA A 9 2.81 8.26 -4.69
CA ALA A 9 2.08 8.39 -3.44
C ALA A 9 0.61 8.65 -3.74
N TYR A 10 -0.30 8.09 -2.94
CA TYR A 10 -1.72 8.37 -3.10
C TYR A 10 -2.51 8.26 -1.79
N ASP A 11 -3.52 9.11 -1.66
CA ASP A 11 -4.59 8.99 -0.69
C ASP A 11 -5.67 8.07 -1.26
N GLY A 12 -5.82 6.88 -0.67
CA GLY A 12 -6.75 5.85 -1.14
C GLY A 12 -8.20 6.06 -0.74
N THR A 13 -8.53 7.08 0.06
CA THR A 13 -9.86 7.29 0.65
C THR A 13 -11.00 7.19 -0.37
N ASN A 14 -10.80 7.76 -1.57
CA ASN A 14 -11.82 7.84 -2.61
C ASN A 14 -11.72 6.72 -3.66
N TYR A 15 -10.94 5.67 -3.40
CA TYR A 15 -10.65 4.61 -4.35
C TYR A 15 -11.04 3.24 -3.82
N CYS A 16 -11.57 2.39 -4.70
CA CYS A 16 -11.88 0.99 -4.40
C CYS A 16 -10.63 0.09 -4.42
N GLY A 17 -9.46 0.65 -4.14
CA GLY A 17 -8.16 -0.02 -4.15
C GLY A 17 -7.31 0.35 -5.36
N PHE A 18 -6.16 -0.33 -5.50
CA PHE A 18 -5.24 -0.04 -6.58
C PHE A 18 -5.71 -0.59 -7.93
N GLN A 19 -6.15 -1.85 -8.00
CA GLN A 19 -6.44 -2.53 -9.26
C GLN A 19 -7.73 -2.03 -9.91
N VAL A 20 -7.74 -2.00 -11.26
CA VAL A 20 -8.96 -1.74 -12.04
C VAL A 20 -9.98 -2.84 -11.77
N GLN A 21 -11.20 -2.42 -11.44
CA GLN A 21 -12.33 -3.32 -11.18
C GLN A 21 -13.66 -2.64 -11.59
N PRO A 22 -14.70 -3.42 -11.94
CA PRO A 22 -15.92 -2.85 -12.54
C PRO A 22 -16.80 -2.08 -11.56
N ASN A 23 -16.62 -2.27 -10.25
CA ASN A 23 -17.49 -1.77 -9.19
C ASN A 23 -17.07 -0.43 -8.59
N GLY A 24 -16.04 0.24 -9.13
CA GLY A 24 -15.64 1.55 -8.63
C GLY A 24 -14.35 2.08 -9.24
N ARG A 25 -14.08 3.34 -8.94
CA ARG A 25 -12.87 4.04 -9.39
C ARG A 25 -11.65 3.50 -8.66
N SER A 26 -10.61 3.09 -9.38
CA SER A 26 -9.36 2.61 -8.81
C SER A 26 -8.21 3.60 -9.04
N VAL A 27 -7.15 3.48 -8.22
CA VAL A 27 -5.93 4.26 -8.39
C VAL A 27 -5.28 3.97 -9.75
N ALA A 28 -5.21 2.70 -10.15
CA ALA A 28 -4.61 2.28 -11.42
C ALA A 28 -5.33 2.88 -12.63
N GLN A 29 -6.68 2.86 -12.64
CA GLN A 29 -7.46 3.46 -13.72
C GLN A 29 -7.21 4.96 -13.81
N THR A 30 -7.30 5.66 -12.68
CA THR A 30 -7.08 7.12 -12.64
C THR A 30 -5.67 7.50 -13.07
N PHE A 31 -4.68 6.72 -12.65
CA PHE A 31 -3.30 6.92 -13.07
C PHE A 31 -3.13 6.68 -14.58
N GLN A 32 -3.72 5.61 -15.14
CA GLN A 32 -3.67 5.32 -16.58
C GLN A 32 -4.35 6.41 -17.41
N ASP A 33 -5.46 6.99 -16.93
CA ASP A 33 -6.13 8.12 -17.62
C ASP A 33 -5.19 9.35 -17.70
N GLY A 34 -4.50 9.69 -16.60
CA GLY A 34 -3.49 10.75 -16.59
C GLY A 34 -2.27 10.43 -17.45
N LEU A 35 -1.83 9.18 -17.46
CA LEU A 35 -0.71 8.72 -18.28
C LEU A 35 -1.03 8.79 -19.78
N GLU A 36 -2.24 8.38 -20.17
CA GLU A 36 -2.74 8.45 -21.54
C GLU A 36 -2.81 9.88 -22.06
N ALA A 37 -3.20 10.84 -21.22
CA ALA A 37 -3.21 12.25 -21.58
C ALA A 37 -1.81 12.80 -21.94
N VAL A 38 -0.76 12.24 -21.34
CA VAL A 38 0.63 12.65 -21.59
C VAL A 38 1.27 11.89 -22.76
N LEU A 39 1.03 10.59 -22.83
CA LEU A 39 1.71 9.71 -23.80
C LEU A 39 0.92 9.51 -25.09
N HIS A 40 -0.35 9.94 -25.15
CA HIS A 40 -1.30 9.66 -26.24
C HIS A 40 -1.46 8.16 -26.56
N SER A 41 -1.16 7.32 -25.56
CA SER A 41 -1.32 5.88 -25.56
C SER A 41 -1.59 5.37 -24.16
N ARG A 42 -2.26 4.22 -24.01
CA ARG A 42 -2.63 3.63 -22.73
C ARG A 42 -1.78 2.37 -22.48
N PRO A 43 -0.56 2.51 -21.93
CA PRO A 43 0.28 1.36 -21.66
C PRO A 43 -0.29 0.52 -20.51
N ASP A 44 -0.01 -0.78 -20.56
CA ASP A 44 -0.29 -1.68 -19.45
C ASP A 44 0.68 -1.41 -18.30
N ILE A 45 0.14 -1.18 -17.10
CA ILE A 45 0.93 -0.88 -15.90
C ILE A 45 1.08 -2.12 -15.00
N LYS A 46 2.26 -2.29 -14.44
CA LYS A 46 2.60 -3.40 -13.54
C LYS A 46 2.89 -2.83 -12.14
N GLY A 47 1.92 -2.89 -11.23
CA GLY A 47 2.09 -2.45 -9.84
C GLY A 47 2.83 -3.48 -8.98
N CYS A 48 3.57 -3.01 -7.98
CA CYS A 48 4.35 -3.86 -7.07
C CYS A 48 3.48 -4.72 -6.14
N SER A 49 2.24 -4.31 -5.88
CA SER A 49 1.29 -5.08 -5.07
C SER A 49 -0.16 -4.75 -5.42
N ARG A 50 -1.07 -5.47 -4.77
CA ARG A 50 -2.48 -5.07 -4.64
C ARG A 50 -2.59 -4.15 -3.45
N ALA A 51 -3.60 -3.29 -3.43
CA ALA A 51 -4.02 -2.52 -2.28
C ALA A 51 -5.56 -2.54 -2.22
N ASP A 52 -6.09 -2.72 -1.03
CA ASP A 52 -7.52 -2.78 -0.78
C ASP A 52 -8.16 -1.37 -0.80
N ALA A 53 -9.49 -1.31 -0.78
CA ALA A 53 -10.22 -0.05 -0.77
C ALA A 53 -9.81 0.82 0.43
N GLY A 54 -9.62 2.11 0.20
CA GLY A 54 -9.24 3.08 1.23
C GLY A 54 -7.76 3.07 1.63
N VAL A 55 -6.96 2.07 1.22
CA VAL A 55 -5.54 2.00 1.59
C VAL A 55 -4.73 3.05 0.86
N HIS A 56 -3.92 3.80 1.62
CA HIS A 56 -3.00 4.82 1.11
C HIS A 56 -1.65 4.21 0.73
N ALA A 57 -0.83 4.97 -0.01
CA ALA A 57 0.56 4.62 -0.22
C ALA A 57 1.47 5.85 -0.20
N LEU A 58 2.59 5.74 0.52
CA LEU A 58 3.64 6.75 0.55
C LEU A 58 4.69 6.54 -0.55
N GLY A 59 4.83 5.28 -1.03
CA GLY A 59 5.84 4.91 -2.02
C GLY A 59 5.46 3.65 -2.77
N PHE A 60 4.48 3.72 -3.68
CA PHE A 60 4.02 2.59 -4.48
C PHE A 60 4.79 2.52 -5.79
N ALA A 61 5.50 1.42 -6.02
CA ALA A 61 6.25 1.21 -7.24
C ALA A 61 5.38 0.60 -8.35
N LEU A 62 5.48 1.13 -9.57
CA LEU A 62 4.90 0.52 -10.76
C LEU A 62 5.83 0.72 -11.97
N ASN A 63 5.73 -0.17 -12.95
CA ASN A 63 6.42 0.02 -14.22
C ASN A 63 5.48 -0.15 -15.43
N PHE A 64 5.87 0.44 -16.54
CA PHE A 64 5.21 0.33 -17.84
C PHE A 64 6.20 0.55 -18.99
N HIS A 65 5.84 0.05 -20.16
CA HIS A 65 6.61 0.26 -21.39
C HIS A 65 5.98 1.35 -22.24
N ALA A 66 6.78 2.30 -22.70
CA ALA A 66 6.30 3.36 -23.60
C ALA A 66 7.41 3.89 -24.53
N GLU A 67 7.00 4.57 -25.58
CA GLU A 67 7.85 5.45 -26.38
C GLU A 67 7.49 6.90 -26.06
N THR A 68 8.44 7.65 -25.59
CA THR A 68 8.26 9.08 -25.31
C THR A 68 9.58 9.82 -25.49
N ARG A 69 9.48 11.10 -25.85
CA ARG A 69 10.62 12.03 -25.91
C ARG A 69 10.79 12.79 -24.58
N ILE A 70 9.89 12.58 -23.61
CA ILE A 70 9.96 13.23 -22.30
C ILE A 70 11.09 12.56 -21.50
N PRO A 71 12.08 13.29 -21.02
CA PRO A 71 13.11 12.73 -20.15
C PRO A 71 12.50 12.12 -18.88
N PRO A 72 13.03 10.98 -18.38
CA PRO A 72 12.46 10.28 -17.22
C PRO A 72 12.24 11.18 -15.99
N GLU A 73 13.18 12.07 -15.72
CA GLU A 73 13.12 13.02 -14.58
C GLU A 73 12.01 14.08 -14.72
N LYS A 74 11.49 14.29 -15.93
CA LYS A 74 10.39 15.21 -16.21
C LYS A 74 9.03 14.54 -16.33
N LEU A 75 8.99 13.21 -16.44
CA LEU A 75 7.74 12.45 -16.47
C LEU A 75 6.84 12.73 -15.25
N PRO A 76 7.36 12.81 -14.00
CA PRO A 76 6.53 13.14 -12.84
C PRO A 76 5.81 14.48 -13.00
N LEU A 77 6.49 15.50 -13.48
CA LEU A 77 5.90 16.83 -13.69
C LEU A 77 4.80 16.79 -14.76
N ALA A 78 5.07 16.12 -15.87
CA ALA A 78 4.11 16.02 -16.97
C ALA A 78 2.85 15.24 -16.53
N ILE A 79 3.02 14.07 -15.91
CA ILE A 79 1.91 13.21 -15.50
C ILE A 79 1.07 13.87 -14.40
N ASN A 80 1.72 14.51 -13.41
CA ASN A 80 1.03 15.15 -12.29
C ASN A 80 0.11 16.32 -12.69
N GLN A 81 0.30 16.89 -13.88
CA GLN A 81 -0.64 17.92 -14.41
C GLN A 81 -2.00 17.34 -14.78
N HIS A 82 -2.07 16.04 -15.06
CA HIS A 82 -3.27 15.31 -15.46
C HIS A 82 -3.81 14.39 -14.36
N LEU A 83 -3.17 14.35 -13.19
CA LEU A 83 -3.64 13.58 -12.04
C LEU A 83 -4.41 14.43 -11.06
N PRO A 84 -5.44 13.91 -10.40
CA PRO A 84 -6.12 14.56 -9.29
C PRO A 84 -5.16 14.75 -8.09
N PRO A 85 -5.48 15.64 -7.14
CA PRO A 85 -4.57 15.99 -6.04
C PRO A 85 -4.21 14.82 -5.12
N ASP A 86 -5.01 13.78 -5.08
CA ASP A 86 -4.86 12.60 -4.24
C ASP A 86 -3.95 11.50 -4.84
N ILE A 87 -3.41 11.69 -6.06
CA ILE A 87 -2.39 10.80 -6.65
C ILE A 87 -1.23 11.65 -7.15
N ARG A 88 0.01 11.27 -6.79
CA ARG A 88 1.23 11.95 -7.25
C ARG A 88 2.30 10.95 -7.66
N VAL A 89 2.92 11.22 -8.78
CA VAL A 89 4.20 10.61 -9.19
C VAL A 89 5.33 11.36 -8.51
N LEU A 90 6.14 10.66 -7.73
CA LEU A 90 7.24 11.24 -6.98
C LEU A 90 8.54 11.23 -7.78
N CYS A 91 8.81 10.12 -8.47
CA CYS A 91 9.99 9.99 -9.33
C CYS A 91 9.73 8.98 -10.46
N ALA A 92 10.57 9.06 -11.50
CA ALA A 92 10.58 8.13 -12.61
C ALA A 92 12.01 7.86 -13.05
N ARG A 93 12.29 6.63 -13.49
CA ARG A 93 13.58 6.22 -14.08
C ARG A 93 13.38 5.12 -15.11
N VAL A 94 14.34 5.00 -16.03
CA VAL A 94 14.40 3.85 -16.94
C VAL A 94 14.97 2.65 -16.19
N VAL A 95 14.44 1.48 -16.48
CA VAL A 95 14.86 0.20 -15.92
C VAL A 95 15.06 -0.82 -17.05
N PRO A 96 15.75 -1.95 -16.82
CA PRO A 96 15.88 -3.01 -17.80
C PRO A 96 14.54 -3.44 -18.41
N GLU A 97 14.57 -3.90 -19.65
CA GLU A 97 13.35 -4.28 -20.41
C GLU A 97 12.52 -5.34 -19.68
N GLU A 98 13.19 -6.32 -19.07
CA GLU A 98 12.59 -7.44 -18.34
C GLU A 98 12.12 -7.08 -16.91
N PHE A 99 12.40 -5.87 -16.43
CA PHE A 99 12.03 -5.46 -15.07
C PHE A 99 10.52 -5.49 -14.88
N HIS A 100 10.08 -6.09 -13.78
CA HIS A 100 8.68 -6.16 -13.41
C HIS A 100 8.51 -5.79 -11.92
N ALA A 101 7.83 -4.68 -11.64
CA ALA A 101 7.72 -4.11 -10.30
C ALA A 101 7.20 -5.11 -9.25
N ARG A 102 6.25 -5.99 -9.63
CA ARG A 102 5.69 -6.98 -8.69
C ARG A 102 6.72 -8.04 -8.27
N TYR A 103 7.55 -8.50 -9.20
CA TYR A 103 8.52 -9.58 -8.92
C TYR A 103 9.84 -9.05 -8.39
N ALA A 104 10.16 -7.79 -8.67
CA ALA A 104 11.34 -7.11 -8.15
C ALA A 104 11.16 -6.53 -6.74
N ALA A 105 9.93 -6.46 -6.25
CA ALA A 105 9.65 -6.01 -4.87
C ALA A 105 9.97 -7.14 -3.89
N HIS A 106 11.12 -7.04 -3.21
CA HIS A 106 11.57 -8.04 -2.25
C HIS A 106 10.97 -7.85 -0.86
N THR A 107 10.65 -6.61 -0.50
CA THR A 107 10.03 -6.26 0.78
C THR A 107 8.94 -5.22 0.60
N LYS A 108 7.98 -5.23 1.51
CA LYS A 108 6.91 -4.22 1.62
C LYS A 108 6.75 -3.86 3.07
N THR A 109 6.58 -2.57 3.32
CA THR A 109 6.33 -2.04 4.66
C THR A 109 4.91 -1.50 4.72
N TYR A 110 4.14 -1.92 5.72
CA TYR A 110 2.85 -1.35 6.06
C TYR A 110 2.97 -0.54 7.34
N LEU A 111 2.35 0.63 7.33
CA LEU A 111 2.26 1.53 8.47
C LEU A 111 0.80 1.65 8.90
N TYR A 112 0.50 1.23 10.14
CA TYR A 112 -0.75 1.46 10.82
C TYR A 112 -0.62 2.62 11.76
N ARG A 113 -1.55 3.55 11.69
CA ARG A 113 -1.54 4.75 12.50
C ARG A 113 -2.77 4.80 13.39
N ILE A 114 -2.55 4.93 14.67
CA ILE A 114 -3.58 4.94 15.71
C ILE A 114 -3.56 6.30 16.42
N HIS A 115 -4.70 6.97 16.44
CA HIS A 115 -4.93 8.11 17.31
C HIS A 115 -5.45 7.58 18.67
N ASN A 116 -4.56 7.55 19.66
CA ASN A 116 -4.81 6.94 20.98
C ASN A 116 -5.19 8.01 22.00
N HIS A 117 -6.36 8.61 21.81
CA HIS A 117 -6.90 9.67 22.67
C HIS A 117 -8.44 9.52 22.79
N PRO A 118 -9.03 9.88 23.97
CA PRO A 118 -10.48 9.86 24.17
C PRO A 118 -11.25 10.80 23.24
N ILE A 119 -10.64 11.92 22.85
CA ILE A 119 -11.25 12.91 21.94
C ILE A 119 -10.60 12.73 20.55
N ASP A 120 -11.42 12.73 19.54
CA ASP A 120 -11.01 12.59 18.14
C ASP A 120 -10.44 13.89 17.58
N SER A 121 -9.62 13.77 16.53
CA SER A 121 -9.09 14.90 15.79
C SER A 121 -9.71 14.92 14.38
N PRO A 122 -10.35 16.03 13.96
CA PRO A 122 -10.95 16.12 12.62
C PRO A 122 -9.90 16.13 11.50
N PHE A 123 -8.62 16.32 11.82
CA PHE A 123 -7.52 16.28 10.85
C PHE A 123 -6.95 14.88 10.63
N ASP A 124 -7.23 13.95 11.54
CA ASP A 124 -6.61 12.62 11.57
C ASP A 124 -7.57 11.52 11.09
N GLU A 125 -8.87 11.80 11.00
CA GLU A 125 -9.95 10.85 10.71
C GLU A 125 -9.65 9.94 9.48
N LYS A 126 -9.00 10.49 8.46
CA LYS A 126 -8.69 9.75 7.23
C LYS A 126 -7.47 8.84 7.33
N TYR A 127 -6.55 9.14 8.24
CA TYR A 127 -5.22 8.53 8.25
C TYR A 127 -4.92 7.75 9.51
N TYR A 128 -5.81 7.83 10.52
CA TYR A 128 -5.64 7.18 11.81
C TYR A 128 -6.89 6.40 12.19
N THR A 129 -6.66 5.25 12.81
CA THR A 129 -7.74 4.52 13.51
C THR A 129 -7.79 5.05 14.95
N ARG A 130 -8.98 5.49 15.39
CA ARG A 130 -9.14 5.97 16.75
C ARG A 130 -9.25 4.81 17.74
N VAL A 131 -8.44 4.85 18.82
CA VAL A 131 -8.54 3.96 19.97
C VAL A 131 -8.58 4.81 21.24
N PRO A 132 -9.76 4.99 21.89
CA PRO A 132 -9.93 5.91 23.01
C PRO A 132 -9.27 5.42 24.31
N ARG A 133 -9.11 4.11 24.52
CA ARG A 133 -8.45 3.53 25.69
C ARG A 133 -6.95 3.57 25.52
N ARG A 134 -6.23 3.98 26.58
CA ARG A 134 -4.78 4.02 26.55
C ARG A 134 -4.19 2.64 26.24
N LEU A 135 -3.37 2.58 25.19
CA LEU A 135 -2.65 1.38 24.76
C LEU A 135 -1.35 1.22 25.59
N ASP A 136 -1.02 -0.01 25.93
CA ASP A 136 0.28 -0.40 26.47
C ASP A 136 1.23 -0.71 25.32
N VAL A 137 2.00 0.29 24.89
CA VAL A 137 2.90 0.20 23.74
C VAL A 137 4.03 -0.80 23.99
N ASP A 138 4.50 -0.96 25.22
CA ASP A 138 5.53 -1.92 25.56
C ASP A 138 5.00 -3.35 25.45
N ALA A 139 3.75 -3.61 25.85
CA ALA A 139 3.12 -4.89 25.66
C ALA A 139 2.87 -5.17 24.16
N MET A 140 2.44 -4.14 23.40
CA MET A 140 2.28 -4.24 21.94
C MET A 140 3.61 -4.55 21.25
N GLN A 141 4.72 -3.92 21.64
CA GLN A 141 6.05 -4.19 21.08
C GLN A 141 6.49 -5.64 21.36
N ARG A 142 6.32 -6.12 22.62
CA ARG A 142 6.63 -7.52 22.95
C ARG A 142 5.80 -8.52 22.13
N ALA A 143 4.55 -8.20 21.85
CA ALA A 143 3.70 -9.02 20.99
C ALA A 143 4.17 -8.96 19.52
N ALA A 144 4.52 -7.77 19.03
CA ALA A 144 5.02 -7.55 17.66
C ALA A 144 6.28 -8.35 17.37
N GLU A 145 7.19 -8.48 18.33
CA GLU A 145 8.42 -9.28 18.23
C GLU A 145 8.15 -10.76 17.95
N GLN A 146 7.00 -11.31 18.38
CA GLN A 146 6.62 -12.70 18.13
C GLN A 146 6.28 -12.97 16.66
N PHE A 147 5.98 -11.93 15.88
CA PHE A 147 5.69 -12.05 14.46
C PHE A 147 6.94 -11.99 13.58
N VAL A 148 8.07 -11.51 14.14
CA VAL A 148 9.32 -11.43 13.38
C VAL A 148 9.86 -12.83 13.13
N GLY A 149 10.23 -13.10 11.87
CA GLY A 149 10.68 -14.41 11.43
C GLY A 149 9.77 -15.01 10.36
N LYS A 150 10.01 -16.28 10.08
CA LYS A 150 9.26 -17.07 9.09
C LYS A 150 8.17 -17.87 9.79
N HIS A 151 6.92 -17.57 9.48
CA HIS A 151 5.75 -18.18 10.11
C HIS A 151 4.70 -18.58 9.07
N ASP A 152 3.86 -19.55 9.44
CA ASP A 152 2.63 -19.87 8.71
C ASP A 152 1.50 -18.98 9.24
N PHE A 153 1.00 -18.07 8.39
CA PHE A 153 -0.06 -17.12 8.70
C PHE A 153 -1.44 -17.60 8.22
N LEU A 154 -1.66 -18.91 8.07
CA LEU A 154 -2.96 -19.46 7.65
C LEU A 154 -4.12 -18.96 8.53
N ALA A 155 -3.93 -18.92 9.85
CA ALA A 155 -4.93 -18.47 10.81
C ALA A 155 -5.30 -16.97 10.67
N LEU A 156 -4.44 -16.17 10.03
CA LEU A 156 -4.60 -14.75 9.79
C LEU A 156 -4.86 -14.44 8.29
N CYS A 157 -5.25 -15.46 7.54
CA CYS A 157 -5.57 -15.34 6.12
C CYS A 157 -7.08 -15.35 5.92
N ALA A 158 -7.59 -14.46 5.06
CA ALA A 158 -9.00 -14.44 4.73
C ALA A 158 -9.45 -15.81 4.17
N ALA A 159 -10.55 -16.33 4.71
CA ALA A 159 -11.15 -17.58 4.25
C ALA A 159 -11.47 -17.49 2.75
N GLY A 160 -11.11 -18.53 1.97
CA GLY A 160 -11.34 -18.59 0.53
C GLY A 160 -10.35 -17.78 -0.32
N SER A 161 -9.29 -17.20 0.28
CA SER A 161 -8.22 -16.58 -0.50
C SER A 161 -7.44 -17.62 -1.32
N SER A 162 -6.87 -17.20 -2.46
CA SER A 162 -6.08 -18.11 -3.29
C SER A 162 -4.86 -18.67 -2.56
N ALA A 163 -4.26 -17.91 -1.64
CA ALA A 163 -3.13 -18.36 -0.83
C ALA A 163 -3.55 -19.49 0.12
N ALA A 164 -4.69 -19.35 0.81
CA ALA A 164 -5.23 -20.40 1.67
C ALA A 164 -5.58 -21.67 0.87
N ALA A 165 -6.18 -21.50 -0.33
CA ALA A 165 -6.57 -22.62 -1.18
C ALA A 165 -5.36 -23.43 -1.73
N HIS A 166 -4.20 -22.77 -1.93
CA HIS A 166 -3.00 -23.41 -2.47
C HIS A 166 -1.95 -23.74 -1.39
N GLY A 167 -2.24 -23.46 -0.10
CA GLY A 167 -1.28 -23.70 0.99
C GLY A 167 -0.05 -22.76 0.98
N ASP A 168 -0.11 -21.65 0.24
CA ASP A 168 0.96 -20.64 0.20
C ASP A 168 0.73 -19.55 1.25
N THR A 169 0.81 -19.93 2.53
CA THR A 169 0.49 -19.06 3.67
C THR A 169 1.70 -18.67 4.52
N VAL A 170 2.88 -19.23 4.18
CA VAL A 170 4.13 -18.92 4.88
C VAL A 170 4.69 -17.58 4.39
N ARG A 171 4.99 -16.66 5.32
CA ARG A 171 5.62 -15.36 5.04
C ARG A 171 6.72 -15.08 6.04
N THR A 172 7.65 -14.21 5.64
CA THR A 172 8.75 -13.79 6.52
C THR A 172 8.55 -12.32 6.85
N ILE A 173 8.27 -12.04 8.12
CA ILE A 173 8.28 -10.67 8.66
C ILE A 173 9.72 -10.38 9.07
N THR A 174 10.33 -9.39 8.43
CA THR A 174 11.73 -9.02 8.70
C THR A 174 11.83 -7.99 9.82
N ASP A 175 10.76 -7.24 10.05
CA ASP A 175 10.73 -6.19 11.05
C ASP A 175 9.29 -5.86 11.47
N CYS A 176 9.09 -5.57 12.78
CA CYS A 176 7.81 -5.15 13.32
C CYS A 176 8.03 -4.23 14.53
N HIS A 177 7.72 -2.94 14.37
CA HIS A 177 7.94 -1.91 15.38
C HIS A 177 6.67 -1.21 15.78
N VAL A 178 6.55 -0.94 17.10
CA VAL A 178 5.47 -0.12 17.68
C VAL A 178 6.09 1.11 18.31
N THR A 179 5.70 2.28 17.87
CA THR A 179 6.23 3.54 18.40
C THR A 179 5.11 4.47 18.85
N ARG A 180 5.35 5.25 19.92
CA ARG A 180 4.42 6.26 20.40
C ARG A 180 5.04 7.65 20.29
N LYS A 181 4.28 8.61 19.75
CA LYS A 181 4.61 10.03 19.73
C LYS A 181 3.40 10.83 20.21
N GLY A 182 3.38 11.17 21.51
CA GLY A 182 2.21 11.80 22.12
C GLY A 182 0.99 10.88 22.07
N ASP A 183 -0.06 11.32 21.41
CA ASP A 183 -1.31 10.57 21.22
C ASP A 183 -1.30 9.66 19.99
N GLU A 184 -0.24 9.69 19.21
CA GLU A 184 -0.09 8.83 18.04
C GLU A 184 0.66 7.55 18.41
N VAL A 185 0.15 6.41 17.93
CA VAL A 185 0.82 5.11 17.98
C VAL A 185 0.90 4.56 16.58
N ASP A 186 2.13 4.36 16.11
CA ASP A 186 2.42 3.80 14.81
C ASP A 186 2.89 2.34 14.95
N ILE A 187 2.35 1.44 14.13
CA ILE A 187 2.80 0.06 13.97
C ILE A 187 3.34 -0.09 12.56
N GLU A 188 4.64 -0.33 12.44
CA GLU A 188 5.31 -0.54 11.17
C GLU A 188 5.71 -2.01 11.03
N VAL A 189 5.27 -2.64 9.94
CA VAL A 189 5.55 -4.06 9.66
C VAL A 189 6.18 -4.19 8.28
N THR A 190 7.33 -4.85 8.20
CA THR A 190 8.03 -5.13 6.95
C THR A 190 8.12 -6.64 6.71
N ALA A 191 7.69 -7.10 5.53
CA ALA A 191 7.67 -8.51 5.16
C ALA A 191 8.03 -8.72 3.67
N ASP A 192 8.37 -9.95 3.33
CA ASP A 192 8.59 -10.41 1.94
C ASP A 192 7.28 -10.43 1.11
N GLY A 193 6.14 -10.56 1.79
CA GLY A 193 4.81 -10.52 1.19
C GLY A 193 3.73 -10.53 2.25
N TYR A 194 2.51 -10.20 1.84
CA TYR A 194 1.35 -10.20 2.72
C TYR A 194 0.23 -11.05 2.11
N LEU A 195 -0.47 -11.79 2.97
CA LEU A 195 -1.68 -12.50 2.61
C LEU A 195 -2.85 -11.51 2.48
N TYR A 196 -3.87 -11.91 1.73
CA TYR A 196 -5.06 -11.09 1.55
C TYR A 196 -5.72 -10.80 2.91
N ASN A 197 -5.95 -9.54 3.18
CA ASN A 197 -6.54 -9.01 4.42
C ASN A 197 -5.77 -9.32 5.72
N ILE A 198 -4.56 -9.86 5.68
CA ILE A 198 -3.80 -10.18 6.90
C ILE A 198 -3.71 -8.96 7.84
N CYS A 199 -3.60 -7.79 7.26
CA CYS A 199 -3.51 -6.56 8.01
C CYS A 199 -4.85 -6.04 8.53
N LEU A 200 -5.96 -6.32 7.84
CA LEU A 200 -7.30 -5.83 8.20
C LEU A 200 -7.94 -6.69 9.28
N LEU A 201 -7.60 -7.98 9.38
CA LEU A 201 -8.11 -8.88 10.41
C LEU A 201 -7.69 -8.46 11.82
N TYR A 202 -6.60 -7.71 11.96
CA TYR A 202 -6.16 -7.14 13.24
C TYR A 202 -6.98 -5.94 13.70
N THR A 203 -7.67 -5.26 12.81
CA THR A 203 -8.37 -4.00 13.12
C THR A 203 -9.88 -4.14 13.16
N SER A 204 -10.47 -5.06 12.37
CA SER A 204 -11.92 -5.20 12.26
C SER A 204 -12.53 -6.06 13.37
N ASP A 205 -11.91 -7.17 13.77
CA ASP A 205 -12.44 -8.05 14.82
C ASP A 205 -12.42 -7.43 16.22
N ALA A 206 -11.51 -6.49 16.47
CA ALA A 206 -11.46 -5.78 17.74
C ALA A 206 -12.56 -4.69 17.88
N ALA A 207 -13.23 -4.31 16.80
CA ALA A 207 -14.25 -3.28 16.77
C ALA A 207 -15.69 -3.84 16.79
N ASP A 208 -15.90 -5.11 16.42
CA ASP A 208 -17.23 -5.72 16.29
C ASP A 208 -17.71 -6.54 17.51
N ASP A 209 -16.87 -6.70 18.55
CA ASP A 209 -17.29 -7.24 19.84
C ASP A 209 -18.06 -6.17 20.64
N LYS A 210 -19.36 -6.03 20.31
CA LYS A 210 -20.37 -5.38 21.13
C LYS A 210 -21.47 -6.37 21.50
#